data_c6c4d655573a999bc0f6355588aa6ece
#
_entry.id   c6c4d655573a999bc0f6355588aa6ece
#
_cell.length_a   1.000
_cell.length_b   1.000
_cell.length_c   1.000
_cell.angle_alpha   90.00
_cell.angle_beta   90.00
_cell.angle_gamma   90.00
#
_symmetry.space_group_name_H-M   'P 1'
#
loop_
_entity.id
_entity.type
_entity.pdbx_description
1 polymer ?
#
loop_
_entity_poly.entity_id
_entity_poly.type
_entity_poly.pdbx_seq_one_letter_code
_entity_poly.pdbx_strand_id
1 'polypeptide(L)'
;MDIEFPDIAKRFELYRGWLERPQVLVVRFEDLIHKRRETLGQIADHFLKRVDTLPASRDQIIDALETNIDPQRSPTFRSGKTGEWKKYFKDEHKNLFKDVAGDLLVQLGYEKDDNW
;
A
#
# COMPACT_ATOMS: atom_id res chain seq x y z
N MET A 1 -4.15 -27.66 19.28
CA MET A 1 -4.91 -26.78 18.36
C MET A 1 -3.96 -26.31 17.27
N ASP A 2 -4.16 -26.78 16.06
CA ASP A 2 -3.35 -26.34 14.93
C ASP A 2 -3.82 -24.95 14.51
N ILE A 3 -2.94 -23.97 14.63
CA ILE A 3 -3.23 -22.61 14.13
C ILE A 3 -2.87 -22.60 12.65
N GLU A 4 -3.89 -22.67 11.83
CA GLU A 4 -3.73 -22.52 10.39
C GLU A 4 -3.66 -21.04 10.03
N PHE A 5 -2.49 -20.58 9.58
CA PHE A 5 -2.34 -19.22 9.07
C PHE A 5 -2.87 -19.14 7.66
N PRO A 6 -3.78 -18.19 7.37
CA PRO A 6 -4.27 -18.01 6.02
C PRO A 6 -3.13 -17.60 5.07
N ASP A 7 -3.15 -18.13 3.86
CA ASP A 7 -2.23 -17.70 2.80
C ASP A 7 -2.50 -16.27 2.34
N ILE A 8 -1.66 -15.75 1.44
CA ILE A 8 -1.76 -14.37 0.95
C ILE A 8 -3.10 -14.10 0.25
N ALA A 9 -3.63 -15.07 -0.49
CA ALA A 9 -4.89 -14.92 -1.20
C ALA A 9 -6.07 -14.77 -0.23
N LYS A 10 -6.14 -15.63 0.77
CA LYS A 10 -7.18 -15.59 1.81
C LYS A 10 -7.09 -14.30 2.64
N ARG A 11 -5.88 -13.87 2.97
CA ARG A 11 -5.69 -12.61 3.70
C ARG A 11 -6.17 -11.41 2.90
N PHE A 12 -5.85 -11.39 1.61
CA PHE A 12 -6.21 -10.28 0.75
C PHE A 12 -7.71 -10.21 0.50
N GLU A 13 -8.43 -11.31 0.47
CA GLU A 13 -9.89 -11.34 0.32
C GLU A 13 -10.61 -10.49 1.37
N LEU A 14 -10.07 -10.39 2.58
CA LEU A 14 -10.64 -9.57 3.65
C LEU A 14 -10.63 -8.07 3.29
N TYR A 15 -9.72 -7.64 2.45
CA TYR A 15 -9.52 -6.24 2.08
C TYR A 15 -10.00 -5.90 0.67
N ARG A 16 -10.24 -6.90 -0.16
CA ARG A 16 -10.60 -6.72 -1.58
C ARG A 16 -11.81 -5.82 -1.76
N GLY A 17 -12.84 -5.98 -0.95
CA GLY A 17 -14.04 -5.16 -1.01
C GLY A 17 -13.82 -3.67 -0.78
N TRP A 18 -12.74 -3.30 -0.09
CA TRP A 18 -12.42 -1.89 0.17
C TRP A 18 -11.95 -1.18 -1.09
N LEU A 19 -11.33 -1.89 -2.03
CA LEU A 19 -10.86 -1.33 -3.30
C LEU A 19 -12.01 -0.79 -4.17
N GLU A 20 -13.21 -1.34 -3.99
CA GLU A 20 -14.40 -0.99 -4.77
C GLU A 20 -15.27 0.07 -4.10
N ARG A 21 -14.93 0.47 -2.87
CA ARG A 21 -15.73 1.44 -2.12
C ARG A 21 -15.29 2.87 -2.39
N PRO A 22 -16.21 3.76 -2.84
CA PRO A 22 -15.85 5.16 -3.14
C PRO A 22 -15.44 5.96 -1.91
N GLN A 23 -15.81 5.51 -0.71
CA GLN A 23 -15.44 6.16 0.55
C GLN A 23 -14.00 5.85 0.98
N VAL A 24 -13.37 4.87 0.38
CA VAL A 24 -12.02 4.42 0.73
C VAL A 24 -11.03 4.96 -0.28
N LEU A 25 -10.03 5.68 0.21
CA LEU A 25 -8.88 6.07 -0.60
C LEU A 25 -7.83 4.96 -0.53
N VAL A 26 -7.49 4.41 -1.68
CA VAL A 26 -6.41 3.42 -1.79
C VAL A 26 -5.11 4.15 -2.12
N VAL A 27 -4.12 3.96 -1.26
CA VAL A 27 -2.79 4.55 -1.43
C VAL A 27 -1.76 3.43 -1.52
N ARG A 28 -0.85 3.54 -2.48
CA ARG A 28 0.24 2.59 -2.64
C ARG A 28 1.47 3.07 -1.90
N PHE A 29 2.17 2.16 -1.26
CA PHE A 29 3.45 2.44 -0.61
C PHE A 29 4.47 3.04 -1.58
N GLU A 30 4.53 2.50 -2.80
CA GLU A 30 5.42 2.96 -3.85
C GLU A 30 5.18 4.45 -4.18
N ASP A 31 3.93 4.88 -4.21
CA ASP A 31 3.58 6.29 -4.47
C ASP A 31 4.00 7.18 -3.29
N LEU A 32 3.88 6.72 -2.06
CA LEU A 32 4.38 7.45 -0.90
C LEU A 32 5.91 7.63 -0.93
N ILE A 33 6.63 6.69 -1.53
CA ILE A 33 8.08 6.78 -1.68
C ILE A 33 8.48 7.68 -2.86
N HIS A 34 7.86 7.47 -4.04
CA HIS A 34 8.28 8.13 -5.27
C HIS A 34 7.54 9.43 -5.58
N LYS A 35 6.30 9.58 -5.08
CA LYS A 35 5.41 10.73 -5.31
C LYS A 35 4.83 11.25 -3.99
N ARG A 36 5.69 11.43 -3.01
CA ARG A 36 5.28 11.67 -1.62
C ARG A 36 4.29 12.82 -1.48
N ARG A 37 4.64 14.02 -1.94
CA ARG A 37 3.78 15.19 -1.75
C ARG A 37 2.45 15.07 -2.50
N GLU A 38 2.46 14.52 -3.70
CA GLU A 38 1.24 14.26 -4.46
C GLU A 38 0.32 13.27 -3.72
N THR A 39 0.89 12.19 -3.21
CA THR A 39 0.15 11.17 -2.47
C THR A 39 -0.38 11.69 -1.13
N LEU A 40 0.44 12.45 -0.38
CA LEU A 40 -0.01 13.11 0.83
C LEU A 40 -1.11 14.15 0.54
N GLY A 41 -1.05 14.81 -0.63
CA GLY A 41 -2.10 15.70 -1.09
C GLY A 41 -3.43 14.97 -1.31
N GLN A 42 -3.41 13.79 -1.90
CA GLN A 42 -4.60 12.95 -2.05
C GLN A 42 -5.20 12.54 -0.71
N ILE A 43 -4.36 12.20 0.26
CA ILE A 43 -4.79 11.87 1.62
C ILE A 43 -5.43 13.09 2.29
N ALA A 44 -4.80 14.25 2.17
CA ALA A 44 -5.33 15.49 2.72
C ALA A 44 -6.68 15.85 2.08
N ASP A 45 -6.81 15.74 0.77
CA ASP A 45 -8.07 16.02 0.05
C ASP A 45 -9.18 15.06 0.47
N HIS A 46 -8.86 13.79 0.62
CA HIS A 46 -9.80 12.78 1.09
C HIS A 46 -10.32 13.07 2.50
N PHE A 47 -9.43 13.51 3.37
CA PHE A 47 -9.77 13.93 4.74
C PHE A 47 -10.63 15.20 4.75
N LEU A 48 -10.25 16.21 3.96
CA LEU A 48 -10.94 17.51 3.91
C LEU A 48 -12.37 17.41 3.39
N LYS A 49 -12.68 16.43 2.55
CA LYS A 49 -14.06 16.19 2.08
C LYS A 49 -15.04 15.86 3.22
N ARG A 50 -14.54 15.42 4.37
CA ARG A 50 -15.35 14.95 5.50
C ARG A 50 -15.32 15.87 6.70
N VAL A 51 -14.54 16.93 6.65
CA VAL A 51 -14.37 17.86 7.75
C VAL A 51 -14.68 19.27 7.25
N ASP A 52 -15.76 19.87 7.77
CA ASP A 52 -16.29 21.16 7.30
C ASP A 52 -15.40 22.35 7.70
N THR A 53 -14.66 22.23 8.80
CA THR A 53 -13.82 23.32 9.30
C THR A 53 -12.52 22.79 9.87
N LEU A 54 -11.40 23.15 9.22
CA LEU A 54 -10.07 22.95 9.77
C LEU A 54 -9.37 24.28 9.89
N PRO A 55 -8.62 24.52 10.98
CA PRO A 55 -7.82 25.75 11.16
C PRO A 55 -6.52 25.72 10.35
N ALA A 56 -6.44 24.90 9.29
CA ALA A 56 -5.25 24.68 8.50
C ALA A 56 -5.57 24.58 7.01
N SER A 57 -4.69 25.14 6.17
CA SER A 57 -4.78 24.98 4.72
C SER A 57 -4.35 23.57 4.28
N ARG A 58 -4.68 23.21 3.04
CA ARG A 58 -4.24 21.96 2.42
C ARG A 58 -2.72 21.81 2.50
N ASP A 59 -1.96 22.84 2.15
CA ASP A 59 -0.51 22.80 2.16
C ASP A 59 0.06 22.64 3.58
N GLN A 60 -0.55 23.27 4.57
CA GLN A 60 -0.17 23.07 5.98
C GLN A 60 -0.39 21.64 6.44
N ILE A 61 -1.46 21.00 6.00
CA ILE A 61 -1.74 19.58 6.30
C ILE A 61 -0.69 18.68 5.65
N ILE A 62 -0.36 18.92 4.39
CA ILE A 62 0.67 18.16 3.67
C ILE A 62 2.03 18.31 4.37
N ASP A 63 2.39 19.53 4.74
CA ASP A 63 3.66 19.79 5.44
C ASP A 63 3.71 19.10 6.80
N ALA A 64 2.62 19.11 7.54
CA ALA A 64 2.53 18.42 8.83
C ALA A 64 2.66 16.91 8.68
N LEU A 65 1.98 16.32 7.68
CA LEU A 65 2.09 14.89 7.39
C LEU A 65 3.52 14.50 7.00
N GLU A 66 4.15 15.28 6.13
CA GLU A 66 5.52 15.01 5.69
C GLU A 66 6.53 15.13 6.83
N THR A 67 6.41 16.15 7.67
CA THR A 67 7.29 16.38 8.82
C THR A 67 7.21 15.26 9.86
N ASN A 68 6.04 14.62 9.99
CA ASN A 68 5.83 13.53 10.94
C ASN A 68 6.21 12.13 10.40
N ILE A 69 6.63 12.03 9.15
CA ILE A 69 7.20 10.78 8.63
C ILE A 69 8.61 10.63 9.17
N ASP A 70 8.79 9.71 10.10
CA ASP A 70 10.08 9.40 10.72
C ASP A 70 10.28 7.89 10.80
N PRO A 71 10.94 7.29 9.79
CA PRO A 71 11.18 5.84 9.76
C PRO A 71 11.98 5.35 10.97
N GLN A 72 12.86 6.19 11.53
CA GLN A 72 13.71 5.82 12.65
C GLN A 72 12.93 5.56 13.94
N ARG A 73 11.71 6.08 14.04
CA ARG A 73 10.82 5.83 15.17
C ARG A 73 10.06 4.49 15.05
N SER A 74 10.03 3.90 13.88
CA SER A 74 9.33 2.63 13.68
C SER A 74 10.21 1.46 14.10
N PRO A 75 9.77 0.62 15.05
CA PRO A 75 10.53 -0.58 15.44
C PRO A 75 10.60 -1.64 14.34
N THR A 76 9.74 -1.54 13.34
CA THR A 76 9.68 -2.48 12.22
C THR A 76 10.30 -1.94 10.93
N PHE A 77 10.84 -0.71 10.96
CA PHE A 77 11.48 -0.13 9.79
C PHE A 77 12.72 -0.95 9.40
N ARG A 78 12.80 -1.26 8.12
CA ARG A 78 13.92 -2.02 7.55
C ARG A 78 14.71 -1.20 6.53
N SER A 79 14.11 -0.84 5.39
CA SER A 79 14.82 -0.13 4.31
C SER A 79 14.03 1.00 3.68
N GLY A 80 12.70 0.95 3.71
CA GLY A 80 11.83 1.92 3.03
C GLY A 80 11.98 1.93 1.51
N LYS A 81 12.53 0.86 0.91
CA LYS A 81 12.74 0.73 -0.53
C LYS A 81 11.62 -0.09 -1.16
N THR A 82 11.38 0.17 -2.45
CA THR A 82 10.40 -0.58 -3.25
C THR A 82 11.08 -1.64 -4.11
N GLY A 83 10.35 -2.69 -4.46
CA GLY A 83 10.83 -3.72 -5.39
C GLY A 83 11.91 -4.65 -4.84
N GLU A 84 12.21 -4.62 -3.56
CA GLU A 84 13.25 -5.46 -2.96
C GLU A 84 12.94 -6.96 -3.02
N TRP A 85 11.66 -7.32 -3.09
CA TRP A 85 11.26 -8.72 -3.20
C TRP A 85 11.90 -9.43 -4.40
N LYS A 86 12.19 -8.70 -5.48
CA LYS A 86 12.85 -9.23 -6.69
C LYS A 86 14.21 -9.81 -6.42
N LYS A 87 14.90 -9.36 -5.39
CA LYS A 87 16.20 -9.88 -4.96
C LYS A 87 16.10 -11.23 -4.24
N TYR A 88 14.98 -11.49 -3.61
CA TYR A 88 14.78 -12.67 -2.76
C TYR A 88 13.92 -13.74 -3.41
N PHE A 89 12.99 -13.36 -4.31
CA PHE A 89 12.13 -14.29 -5.01
C PHE A 89 12.88 -15.01 -6.10
N LYS A 90 12.98 -16.33 -5.97
CA LYS A 90 13.45 -17.24 -7.00
C LYS A 90 12.24 -17.73 -7.80
N ASP A 91 12.50 -18.48 -8.88
CA ASP A 91 11.44 -19.03 -9.73
C ASP A 91 10.46 -19.91 -8.96
N GLU A 92 10.94 -20.70 -7.99
CA GLU A 92 10.09 -21.51 -7.12
C GLU A 92 9.11 -20.66 -6.31
N HIS A 93 9.54 -19.50 -5.81
CA HIS A 93 8.68 -18.57 -5.05
C HIS A 93 7.65 -17.92 -5.94
N LYS A 94 8.03 -17.52 -7.15
CA LYS A 94 7.11 -16.93 -8.14
C LYS A 94 6.03 -17.93 -8.54
N ASN A 95 6.40 -19.17 -8.83
CA ASN A 95 5.48 -20.23 -9.19
C ASN A 95 4.51 -20.53 -8.04
N LEU A 96 5.01 -20.63 -6.81
CA LEU A 96 4.16 -20.83 -5.65
C LEU A 96 3.18 -19.69 -5.47
N PHE A 97 3.62 -18.45 -5.61
CA PHE A 97 2.75 -17.28 -5.51
C PHE A 97 1.65 -17.30 -6.57
N LYS A 98 1.99 -17.62 -7.81
CA LYS A 98 1.02 -17.74 -8.91
C LYS A 98 0.00 -18.85 -8.66
N ASP A 99 0.44 -19.98 -8.10
CA ASP A 99 -0.46 -21.09 -7.76
C ASP A 99 -1.46 -20.73 -6.65
N VAL A 100 -0.99 -19.98 -5.64
CA VAL A 100 -1.80 -19.61 -4.46
C VAL A 100 -2.66 -18.39 -4.72
N ALA A 101 -2.09 -17.35 -5.29
CA ALA A 101 -2.72 -16.03 -5.45
C ALA A 101 -3.17 -15.73 -6.89
N GLY A 102 -2.87 -16.60 -7.85
CA GLY A 102 -3.24 -16.41 -9.25
C GLY A 102 -2.65 -15.13 -9.83
N ASP A 103 -3.50 -14.31 -10.41
CA ASP A 103 -3.15 -13.05 -11.08
C ASP A 103 -3.25 -11.82 -10.16
N LEU A 104 -3.12 -12.00 -8.85
CA LEU A 104 -3.31 -10.92 -7.86
C LEU A 104 -2.46 -9.68 -8.17
N LEU A 105 -1.18 -9.85 -8.54
CA LEU A 105 -0.30 -8.73 -8.88
C LEU A 105 -0.74 -8.00 -10.14
N VAL A 106 -1.29 -8.72 -11.10
CA VAL A 106 -1.88 -8.13 -12.32
C VAL A 106 -3.14 -7.35 -11.98
N GLN A 107 -4.03 -7.91 -11.16
CA GLN A 107 -5.25 -7.24 -10.70
C GLN A 107 -4.97 -5.96 -9.94
N LEU A 108 -3.91 -5.94 -9.12
CA LEU A 108 -3.48 -4.78 -8.36
C LEU A 108 -2.65 -3.78 -9.19
N GLY A 109 -2.31 -4.12 -10.43
CA GLY A 109 -1.54 -3.26 -11.32
C GLY A 109 -0.04 -3.21 -11.06
N TYR A 110 0.51 -4.17 -10.31
CA TYR A 110 1.96 -4.29 -10.09
C TYR A 110 2.67 -4.98 -11.25
N GLU A 111 1.98 -5.87 -11.94
CA GLU A 111 2.49 -6.55 -13.13
C GLU A 111 1.48 -6.43 -14.27
N LYS A 112 1.98 -6.45 -15.50
CA LYS A 112 1.16 -6.32 -16.72
C LYS A 112 0.44 -7.61 -17.08
N ASP A 113 1.13 -8.72 -16.87
CA ASP A 113 0.69 -10.07 -17.20
C ASP A 113 1.36 -11.09 -16.28
N ASP A 114 1.13 -12.34 -16.52
CA ASP A 114 1.68 -13.45 -15.72
C ASP A 114 3.15 -13.77 -16.01
N ASN A 115 3.78 -13.04 -16.90
CA ASN A 115 5.16 -13.29 -17.33
C ASN A 115 6.17 -12.45 -16.52
N TRP A 116 6.17 -12.66 -15.22
CA TRP A 116 7.07 -11.96 -14.28
C TRP A 116 7.84 -12.92 -13.41
#